data_2441678c4c916c294ff671d841e14228
#
_entry.id   2441678c4c916c294ff671d841e14228
#
_cell.length_a   1.000
_cell.length_b   1.000
_cell.length_c   1.000
_cell.angle_alpha   90.00
_cell.angle_beta   90.00
_cell.angle_gamma   90.00
#
_symmetry.space_group_name_H-M   'P 1'
#
loop_
_entity.id
_entity.type
_entity.pdbx_description
1 polymer ?
#
loop_
_entity_poly.entity_id
_entity_poly.type
_entity_poly.pdbx_seq_one_letter_code
_entity_poly.pdbx_strand_id
1 'polypeptide(L)'
;MFSFPSPMITVDYLSDSGSSSMTDVQWCALMRGDEAYGRNHGYYCFLDAARDLFERGDNQKRLVYKVLTDEATNEELIEELLAPCEGGFVNGGVYQLERPNFFICPQGRCAENLLYATLRKVLYERTGDKVKYTIPSNGFFDTTEGNARNNLFQPMNLFAKNLYDPFPVEKIWTENPFKGNMDCERLEEVIKEHGVEKIPFVLLTITNNTGAGQPVSLANIQEVSAICRKYDLPLIFDACRCVENARFIQEFEEPYKTWSIPRILQECFKYADAFTMSLKKDGLVNIGGILAFRDRGLFSKKFSSEKMQIGTRIKEQQILQYGNDSYGGLSGRDVMCCAVGMFEVQKLTYLKRRIDQVRRLIHDVVYYVMGWGCKQVLRAHTGENIYG
;
A
#
# COMPACT_ATOMS: atom_id res chain seq x y z
N MET A 1 -10.60 -20.83 -14.10
CA MET A 1 -9.65 -19.76 -14.47
C MET A 1 -8.23 -20.04 -13.96
N PHE A 2 -8.04 -20.41 -12.68
CA PHE A 2 -6.71 -20.65 -12.08
C PHE A 2 -6.22 -22.10 -12.19
N SER A 3 -6.74 -22.88 -13.13
CA SER A 3 -6.48 -24.34 -13.22
C SER A 3 -5.68 -24.75 -14.46
N PHE A 4 -5.20 -23.77 -15.23
CA PHE A 4 -4.39 -24.07 -16.40
C PHE A 4 -2.93 -24.31 -16.01
N PRO A 5 -2.30 -25.42 -16.42
CA PRO A 5 -0.88 -25.61 -16.17
C PRO A 5 -0.02 -24.65 -16.99
N SER A 6 1.06 -24.17 -16.36
CA SER A 6 1.96 -23.15 -16.94
C SER A 6 2.37 -23.41 -18.41
N PRO A 7 2.69 -24.65 -18.85
CA PRO A 7 3.05 -24.87 -20.25
C PRO A 7 1.94 -24.56 -21.27
N MET A 8 0.69 -24.44 -20.83
CA MET A 8 -0.44 -24.08 -21.68
C MET A 8 -0.70 -22.59 -21.76
N ILE A 9 0.01 -21.79 -20.95
CA ILE A 9 -0.17 -20.34 -20.85
C ILE A 9 0.87 -19.65 -21.74
N THR A 10 0.41 -19.07 -22.82
CA THR A 10 1.27 -18.30 -23.74
C THR A 10 1.45 -16.86 -23.24
N VAL A 11 0.39 -16.26 -22.69
CA VAL A 11 0.36 -14.89 -22.17
C VAL A 11 -0.50 -14.87 -20.91
N ASP A 12 0.01 -14.27 -19.85
CA ASP A 12 -0.68 -14.15 -18.58
C ASP A 12 -0.82 -12.67 -18.18
N TYR A 13 -2.05 -12.17 -18.19
CA TYR A 13 -2.43 -10.83 -17.70
C TYR A 13 -3.34 -10.91 -16.47
N LEU A 14 -3.37 -12.05 -15.80
CA LEU A 14 -4.34 -12.32 -14.74
C LEU A 14 -4.10 -11.50 -13.48
N SER A 15 -2.83 -11.24 -13.14
CA SER A 15 -2.45 -10.50 -11.95
C SER A 15 -1.08 -9.86 -12.08
N ASP A 16 -0.92 -8.65 -11.52
CA ASP A 16 0.38 -8.01 -11.31
C ASP A 16 1.06 -8.44 -9.98
N SER A 17 0.35 -9.22 -9.16
CA SER A 17 0.82 -9.58 -7.81
C SER A 17 1.83 -10.73 -7.82
N GLY A 18 3.11 -10.41 -7.57
CA GLY A 18 4.20 -11.39 -7.51
C GLY A 18 4.61 -11.95 -8.86
N SER A 19 4.13 -11.35 -9.95
CA SER A 19 4.44 -11.73 -11.33
C SER A 19 5.40 -10.77 -12.03
N SER A 20 5.80 -9.69 -11.36
CA SER A 20 6.77 -8.73 -11.89
C SER A 20 8.15 -9.37 -12.06
N SER A 21 8.85 -9.01 -13.15
CA SER A 21 10.24 -9.39 -13.34
C SER A 21 11.13 -8.60 -12.40
N MET A 22 11.85 -9.31 -11.55
CA MET A 22 12.88 -8.72 -10.70
C MET A 22 14.05 -8.24 -11.57
N THR A 23 14.69 -7.16 -11.15
CA THR A 23 15.90 -6.63 -11.80
C THR A 23 17.12 -7.50 -11.49
N ASP A 24 18.18 -7.37 -12.29
CA ASP A 24 19.45 -8.07 -12.03
C ASP A 24 20.00 -7.72 -10.64
N VAL A 25 19.80 -6.48 -10.19
CA VAL A 25 20.22 -6.03 -8.85
C VAL A 25 19.39 -6.73 -7.76
N GLN A 26 18.10 -6.95 -7.98
CA GLN A 26 17.26 -7.71 -7.04
C GLN A 26 17.70 -9.17 -6.96
N TRP A 27 18.05 -9.80 -8.09
CA TRP A 27 18.61 -11.14 -8.10
C TRP A 27 19.98 -11.20 -7.38
N CYS A 28 20.84 -10.19 -7.58
CA CYS A 28 22.08 -10.07 -6.83
C CYS A 28 21.81 -9.94 -5.33
N ALA A 29 20.84 -9.11 -4.92
CA ALA A 29 20.45 -8.94 -3.52
C ALA A 29 19.96 -10.26 -2.89
N LEU A 30 19.16 -11.03 -3.63
CA LEU A 30 18.69 -12.34 -3.19
C LEU A 30 19.85 -13.31 -2.94
N MET A 31 20.89 -13.27 -3.77
CA MET A 31 22.07 -14.14 -3.65
C MET A 31 23.05 -13.70 -2.55
N ARG A 32 23.08 -12.41 -2.22
CA ARG A 32 23.99 -11.78 -1.26
C ARG A 32 23.41 -11.64 0.15
N GLY A 33 22.09 -11.75 0.31
CA GLY A 33 21.44 -11.63 1.60
C GLY A 33 21.87 -12.71 2.60
N ASP A 34 22.06 -12.33 3.86
CA ASP A 34 22.37 -13.22 4.97
C ASP A 34 21.12 -13.65 5.75
N GLU A 35 21.23 -14.69 6.54
CA GLU A 35 20.14 -15.27 7.34
C GLU A 35 20.37 -15.09 8.86
N ALA A 36 21.03 -14.01 9.28
CA ALA A 36 21.19 -13.73 10.70
C ALA A 36 19.82 -13.55 11.37
N TYR A 37 19.45 -14.45 12.27
CA TYR A 37 18.11 -14.53 12.85
C TYR A 37 17.72 -13.28 13.64
N GLY A 38 18.67 -12.68 14.36
CA GLY A 38 18.41 -11.49 15.16
C GLY A 38 17.97 -10.30 14.29
N ARG A 39 18.83 -9.89 13.38
CA ARG A 39 18.58 -8.88 12.34
C ARG A 39 19.69 -8.99 11.30
N ASN A 40 19.31 -9.43 10.12
CA ASN A 40 20.20 -9.55 8.98
C ASN A 40 20.47 -8.20 8.32
N HIS A 41 21.42 -8.12 7.40
CA HIS A 41 21.69 -6.91 6.63
C HIS A 41 20.43 -6.40 5.88
N GLY A 42 19.63 -7.33 5.37
CA GLY A 42 18.39 -7.01 4.67
C GLY A 42 17.41 -6.18 5.51
N TYR A 43 17.32 -6.45 6.81
CA TYR A 43 16.48 -5.68 7.72
C TYR A 43 16.86 -4.19 7.77
N TYR A 44 18.14 -3.87 7.91
CA TYR A 44 18.62 -2.49 7.94
C TYR A 44 18.45 -1.78 6.59
N CYS A 45 18.80 -2.50 5.52
CA CYS A 45 18.58 -2.00 4.15
C CYS A 45 17.12 -1.73 3.87
N PHE A 46 16.21 -2.56 4.41
CA PHE A 46 14.78 -2.39 4.24
C PHE A 46 14.23 -1.19 5.02
N LEU A 47 14.70 -0.96 6.25
CA LEU A 47 14.36 0.24 7.01
C LEU A 47 14.81 1.52 6.29
N ASP A 48 16.05 1.54 5.77
CA ASP A 48 16.58 2.66 4.99
C ASP A 48 15.70 2.94 3.76
N ALA A 49 15.38 1.90 2.98
CA ALA A 49 14.54 2.00 1.79
C ALA A 49 13.10 2.44 2.12
N ALA A 50 12.53 1.93 3.22
CA ALA A 50 11.20 2.32 3.66
C ALA A 50 11.14 3.79 4.09
N ARG A 51 12.15 4.28 4.83
CA ARG A 51 12.24 5.71 5.17
C ARG A 51 12.38 6.58 3.94
N ASP A 52 13.18 6.15 2.97
CA ASP A 52 13.32 6.87 1.71
C ASP A 52 11.98 7.00 0.99
N LEU A 53 11.27 5.88 0.85
CA LEU A 53 10.01 5.83 0.11
C LEU A 53 8.89 6.64 0.80
N PHE A 54 8.75 6.54 2.12
CA PHE A 54 7.58 7.06 2.83
C PHE A 54 7.81 8.38 3.56
N GLU A 55 9.07 8.77 3.84
CA GLU A 55 9.36 9.87 4.75
C GLU A 55 10.36 10.91 4.23
N ARG A 56 11.47 10.51 3.64
CA ARG A 56 12.60 11.41 3.37
C ARG A 56 12.70 11.94 1.96
N GLY A 57 12.52 11.08 0.95
CA GLY A 57 12.81 11.33 -0.46
C GLY A 57 14.23 11.73 -0.81
N ASP A 58 14.66 11.27 -1.95
CA ASP A 58 16.02 11.53 -2.45
C ASP A 58 17.12 11.08 -1.48
N ASN A 59 16.94 9.90 -0.86
CA ASN A 59 17.95 9.31 0.00
C ASN A 59 19.23 9.02 -0.80
N GLN A 60 20.31 9.68 -0.40
CA GLN A 60 21.62 9.45 -1.02
C GLN A 60 22.36 8.24 -0.43
N LYS A 61 21.99 7.77 0.77
CA LYS A 61 22.63 6.62 1.40
C LYS A 61 22.49 5.36 0.58
N ARG A 62 21.25 5.01 0.24
CA ARG A 62 20.92 3.78 -0.48
C ARG A 62 21.70 2.59 0.05
N LEU A 63 21.57 2.33 1.34
CA LEU A 63 22.37 1.38 2.10
C LEU A 63 22.47 0.00 1.45
N VAL A 64 21.37 -0.47 0.84
CA VAL A 64 21.34 -1.76 0.15
C VAL A 64 22.39 -1.86 -0.97
N TYR A 65 22.61 -0.80 -1.75
CA TYR A 65 23.63 -0.85 -2.82
C TYR A 65 25.03 -0.87 -2.25
N LYS A 66 25.31 -0.17 -1.15
CA LYS A 66 26.59 -0.23 -0.47
C LYS A 66 26.86 -1.61 0.12
N VAL A 67 25.83 -2.27 0.69
CA VAL A 67 25.96 -3.67 1.15
C VAL A 67 26.26 -4.62 -0.02
N LEU A 68 25.62 -4.41 -1.16
CA LEU A 68 25.85 -5.24 -2.35
C LEU A 68 27.25 -5.07 -2.97
N THR A 69 27.89 -3.92 -2.77
CA THR A 69 29.26 -3.63 -3.27
C THR A 69 30.34 -3.76 -2.21
N ASP A 70 30.01 -4.24 -1.01
CA ASP A 70 30.90 -4.34 0.15
C ASP A 70 31.47 -2.97 0.62
N GLU A 71 30.75 -1.89 0.36
CA GLU A 71 31.10 -0.51 0.73
C GLU A 71 30.39 -0.03 2.01
N ALA A 72 29.41 -0.79 2.51
CA ALA A 72 28.68 -0.43 3.73
C ALA A 72 29.57 -0.56 4.95
N THR A 73 29.54 0.43 5.84
CA THR A 73 30.25 0.40 7.12
C THR A 73 29.35 -0.06 8.26
N ASN A 74 29.96 -0.57 9.34
CA ASN A 74 29.21 -0.91 10.55
C ASN A 74 28.51 0.32 11.16
N GLU A 75 29.11 1.50 11.06
CA GLU A 75 28.55 2.75 11.54
C GLU A 75 27.25 3.09 10.81
N GLU A 76 27.17 2.88 9.49
CA GLU A 76 25.94 3.10 8.72
C GLU A 76 24.81 2.16 9.12
N LEU A 77 25.11 0.90 9.41
CA LEU A 77 24.14 -0.08 9.94
C LEU A 77 23.68 0.32 11.35
N ILE A 78 24.60 0.78 12.20
CA ILE A 78 24.29 1.26 13.55
C ILE A 78 23.42 2.53 13.50
N GLU A 79 23.65 3.43 12.57
CA GLU A 79 22.79 4.60 12.38
C GLU A 79 21.35 4.19 12.11
N GLU A 80 21.11 3.18 11.25
CA GLU A 80 19.75 2.67 11.01
C GLU A 80 19.14 1.99 12.25
N LEU A 81 19.96 1.34 13.06
CA LEU A 81 19.55 0.75 14.33
C LEU A 81 19.09 1.82 15.33
N LEU A 82 19.79 2.92 15.39
CA LEU A 82 19.57 3.98 16.38
C LEU A 82 18.70 5.13 15.87
N ALA A 83 18.32 5.14 14.58
CA ALA A 83 17.57 6.24 13.99
C ALA A 83 16.21 6.45 14.70
N PRO A 84 15.96 7.62 15.31
CA PRO A 84 14.66 7.92 15.88
C PRO A 84 13.64 8.18 14.76
N CYS A 85 12.38 7.90 15.05
CA CYS A 85 11.28 8.18 14.14
C CYS A 85 10.21 8.96 14.89
N GLU A 86 10.49 10.24 15.21
CA GLU A 86 9.50 11.08 15.86
C GLU A 86 8.36 11.45 14.91
N GLY A 87 7.21 10.78 15.09
CA GLY A 87 6.01 10.99 14.30
C GLY A 87 6.01 10.36 12.90
N GLY A 88 7.05 9.59 12.54
CA GLY A 88 7.14 8.86 11.27
C GLY A 88 6.61 7.42 11.35
N PHE A 89 6.75 6.70 10.24
CA PHE A 89 6.29 5.30 10.09
C PHE A 89 7.35 4.26 10.45
N VAL A 90 8.63 4.62 10.42
CA VAL A 90 9.73 3.67 10.50
C VAL A 90 10.65 3.98 11.67
N ASN A 91 10.38 3.40 12.84
CA ASN A 91 11.30 3.44 13.97
C ASN A 91 12.60 2.69 13.65
N GLY A 92 13.74 3.17 14.14
CA GLY A 92 14.99 2.43 14.15
C GLY A 92 14.91 1.17 14.99
N GLY A 93 15.83 0.24 14.77
CA GLY A 93 15.75 -1.09 15.35
C GLY A 93 15.64 -1.13 16.88
N VAL A 94 16.25 -0.21 17.61
CA VAL A 94 16.10 -0.09 19.07
C VAL A 94 14.71 0.42 19.45
N TYR A 95 14.26 1.49 18.81
CA TYR A 95 12.93 2.07 19.06
C TYR A 95 11.80 1.12 18.65
N GLN A 96 12.03 0.29 17.63
CA GLN A 96 11.10 -0.75 17.22
C GLN A 96 10.88 -1.82 18.30
N LEU A 97 11.85 -2.04 19.20
CA LEU A 97 11.67 -2.94 20.37
C LEU A 97 10.74 -2.33 21.41
N GLU A 98 10.89 -1.04 21.69
CA GLU A 98 10.12 -0.33 22.71
C GLU A 98 8.74 0.10 22.22
N ARG A 99 8.67 0.60 20.99
CA ARG A 99 7.47 1.15 20.35
C ARG A 99 7.36 0.67 18.92
N PRO A 100 7.00 -0.61 18.71
CA PRO A 100 6.88 -1.16 17.38
C PRO A 100 5.79 -0.45 16.58
N ASN A 101 6.14 0.03 15.39
CA ASN A 101 5.24 0.73 14.47
C ASN A 101 5.42 0.35 13.01
N PHE A 102 6.41 -0.50 12.70
CA PHE A 102 6.72 -0.98 11.36
C PHE A 102 6.85 -2.51 11.37
N PHE A 103 6.07 -3.20 10.57
CA PHE A 103 5.93 -4.65 10.58
C PHE A 103 6.11 -5.21 9.18
N ILE A 104 7.13 -6.05 9.01
CA ILE A 104 7.36 -6.82 7.79
C ILE A 104 6.41 -8.02 7.81
N CYS A 105 5.78 -8.32 6.67
CA CYS A 105 4.83 -9.42 6.52
C CYS A 105 5.13 -10.21 5.24
N PRO A 106 4.68 -11.46 5.12
CA PRO A 106 4.88 -12.24 3.90
C PRO A 106 4.20 -11.63 2.67
N GLN A 107 3.09 -10.92 2.84
CA GLN A 107 2.36 -10.23 1.77
C GLN A 107 1.30 -9.28 2.33
N GLY A 108 0.68 -8.46 1.45
CA GLY A 108 -0.30 -7.45 1.86
C GLY A 108 -1.48 -8.02 2.66
N ARG A 109 -2.06 -9.16 2.25
CA ARG A 109 -3.17 -9.78 3.01
C ARG A 109 -2.79 -10.21 4.42
N CYS A 110 -1.50 -10.47 4.69
CA CYS A 110 -1.01 -10.74 6.04
C CYS A 110 -0.96 -9.45 6.86
N ALA A 111 -0.54 -8.34 6.25
CA ALA A 111 -0.59 -7.01 6.88
C ALA A 111 -2.02 -6.59 7.20
N GLU A 112 -2.96 -6.80 6.27
CA GLU A 112 -4.40 -6.59 6.49
C GLU A 112 -4.91 -7.44 7.66
N ASN A 113 -4.59 -8.74 7.69
CA ASN A 113 -5.01 -9.62 8.76
C ASN A 113 -4.50 -9.15 10.13
N LEU A 114 -3.21 -8.77 10.24
CA LEU A 114 -2.66 -8.21 11.47
C LEU A 114 -3.41 -6.97 11.93
N LEU A 115 -3.70 -6.05 11.00
CA LEU A 115 -4.43 -4.82 11.28
C LEU A 115 -5.84 -5.13 11.81
N TYR A 116 -6.65 -5.83 11.00
CA TYR A 116 -8.07 -6.05 11.31
C TYR A 116 -8.26 -6.94 12.53
N ALA A 117 -7.50 -8.04 12.66
CA ALA A 117 -7.61 -8.93 13.80
C ALA A 117 -7.20 -8.25 15.11
N THR A 118 -6.14 -7.44 15.11
CA THR A 118 -5.71 -6.71 16.28
C THR A 118 -6.73 -5.63 16.67
N LEU A 119 -7.21 -4.84 15.69
CA LEU A 119 -8.22 -3.82 15.97
C LEU A 119 -9.53 -4.43 16.49
N ARG A 120 -9.95 -5.58 15.95
CA ARG A 120 -11.12 -6.29 16.47
C ARG A 120 -10.97 -6.63 17.95
N LYS A 121 -9.81 -7.15 18.36
CA LYS A 121 -9.53 -7.45 19.77
C LYS A 121 -9.60 -6.19 20.65
N VAL A 122 -8.93 -5.12 20.22
CA VAL A 122 -8.92 -3.84 20.95
C VAL A 122 -10.32 -3.26 21.12
N LEU A 123 -11.12 -3.25 20.06
CA LEU A 123 -12.47 -2.70 20.07
C LEU A 123 -13.42 -3.59 20.88
N TYR A 124 -13.27 -4.91 20.79
CA TYR A 124 -14.05 -5.87 21.59
C TYR A 124 -13.81 -5.68 23.10
N GLU A 125 -12.56 -5.49 23.53
CA GLU A 125 -12.22 -5.21 24.92
C GLU A 125 -12.90 -3.95 25.46
N ARG A 126 -13.16 -2.96 24.60
CA ARG A 126 -13.80 -1.69 24.97
C ARG A 126 -15.32 -1.74 25.01
N THR A 127 -15.94 -2.45 24.05
CA THR A 127 -17.39 -2.37 23.82
C THR A 127 -18.10 -3.72 23.77
N GLY A 128 -17.36 -4.82 23.82
CA GLY A 128 -17.90 -6.16 23.54
C GLY A 128 -18.43 -6.25 22.11
N ASP A 129 -19.44 -7.09 21.89
CA ASP A 129 -20.13 -7.23 20.58
C ASP A 129 -21.29 -6.24 20.36
N LYS A 130 -21.44 -5.26 21.25
CA LYS A 130 -22.56 -4.31 21.21
C LYS A 130 -22.49 -3.31 20.05
N VAL A 131 -21.29 -3.03 19.56
CA VAL A 131 -21.06 -2.05 18.51
C VAL A 131 -20.68 -2.74 17.20
N LYS A 132 -21.43 -2.44 16.15
CA LYS A 132 -21.05 -2.80 14.77
C LYS A 132 -20.27 -1.65 14.16
N TYR A 133 -19.03 -1.91 13.79
CA TYR A 133 -18.12 -0.91 13.24
C TYR A 133 -18.17 -0.90 11.71
N THR A 134 -18.34 0.26 11.12
CA THR A 134 -18.34 0.48 9.67
C THR A 134 -17.02 1.11 9.26
N ILE A 135 -16.45 0.65 8.15
CA ILE A 135 -15.21 1.20 7.57
C ILE A 135 -15.53 1.74 6.19
N PRO A 136 -15.56 3.09 6.01
CA PRO A 136 -15.69 3.71 4.71
C PRO A 136 -14.40 3.58 3.89
N SER A 137 -14.51 3.33 2.58
CA SER A 137 -13.38 3.27 1.64
C SER A 137 -13.79 3.76 0.25
N ASN A 138 -12.83 4.26 -0.53
CA ASN A 138 -13.03 4.51 -1.95
C ASN A 138 -13.20 3.22 -2.79
N GLY A 139 -12.92 2.06 -2.20
CA GLY A 139 -13.09 0.74 -2.81
C GLY A 139 -12.24 -0.31 -2.10
N PHE A 140 -12.89 -1.30 -1.51
CA PHE A 140 -12.19 -2.43 -0.89
C PHE A 140 -11.67 -3.39 -1.95
N PHE A 141 -10.42 -3.80 -1.81
CA PHE A 141 -9.92 -4.97 -2.52
C PHE A 141 -10.47 -6.26 -1.89
N ASP A 142 -10.57 -7.35 -2.66
CA ASP A 142 -11.21 -8.61 -2.22
C ASP A 142 -10.69 -9.12 -0.88
N THR A 143 -9.36 -9.17 -0.69
CA THR A 143 -8.76 -9.66 0.56
C THR A 143 -8.95 -8.68 1.71
N THR A 144 -8.96 -7.39 1.43
CA THR A 144 -9.22 -6.32 2.40
C THR A 144 -10.66 -6.40 2.91
N GLU A 145 -11.61 -6.55 1.99
CA GLU A 145 -13.02 -6.77 2.34
C GLU A 145 -13.21 -8.08 3.12
N GLY A 146 -12.59 -9.17 2.64
CA GLY A 146 -12.61 -10.45 3.31
C GLY A 146 -12.07 -10.37 4.74
N ASN A 147 -10.91 -9.74 4.96
CA ASN A 147 -10.34 -9.52 6.30
C ASN A 147 -11.24 -8.65 7.19
N ALA A 148 -11.83 -7.57 6.64
CA ALA A 148 -12.76 -6.72 7.37
C ALA A 148 -13.98 -7.53 7.84
N ARG A 149 -14.66 -8.26 6.94
CA ARG A 149 -15.84 -9.07 7.26
C ARG A 149 -15.53 -10.21 8.23
N ASN A 150 -14.42 -10.92 8.04
CA ASN A 150 -13.96 -11.99 8.94
C ASN A 150 -13.72 -11.49 10.36
N ASN A 151 -13.34 -10.22 10.51
CA ASN A 151 -13.16 -9.57 11.80
C ASN A 151 -14.38 -8.73 12.24
N LEU A 152 -15.55 -9.01 11.69
CA LEU A 152 -16.86 -8.42 12.05
C LEU A 152 -16.97 -6.92 11.83
N PHE A 153 -16.15 -6.35 10.95
CA PHE A 153 -16.34 -5.00 10.44
C PHE A 153 -17.32 -5.00 9.25
N GLN A 154 -17.95 -3.85 9.02
CA GLN A 154 -18.83 -3.61 7.87
C GLN A 154 -18.09 -2.74 6.86
N PRO A 155 -17.56 -3.30 5.76
CA PRO A 155 -16.94 -2.52 4.69
C PRO A 155 -18.03 -1.73 3.95
N MET A 156 -17.73 -0.48 3.62
CA MET A 156 -18.63 0.41 2.87
C MET A 156 -17.85 1.12 1.77
N ASN A 157 -18.20 0.85 0.52
CA ASN A 157 -17.59 1.49 -0.64
C ASN A 157 -18.22 2.84 -0.92
N LEU A 158 -17.39 3.87 -1.05
CA LEU A 158 -17.75 5.25 -1.37
C LEU A 158 -17.02 5.65 -2.66
N PHE A 159 -17.38 5.03 -3.75
CA PHE A 159 -16.80 5.29 -5.07
C PHE A 159 -17.05 6.72 -5.53
N ALA A 160 -16.12 7.29 -6.27
CA ALA A 160 -16.34 8.54 -6.98
C ALA A 160 -17.62 8.45 -7.83
N LYS A 161 -18.45 9.49 -7.80
CA LYS A 161 -19.75 9.54 -8.49
C LYS A 161 -19.66 9.19 -9.97
N ASN A 162 -18.54 9.52 -10.61
CA ASN A 162 -18.26 9.32 -12.04
C ASN A 162 -17.41 8.08 -12.35
N LEU A 163 -17.22 7.16 -11.41
CA LEU A 163 -16.40 5.95 -11.64
C LEU A 163 -16.90 5.13 -12.84
N TYR A 164 -18.20 5.02 -12.98
CA TYR A 164 -18.85 4.20 -14.02
C TYR A 164 -19.30 5.00 -15.24
N ASP A 165 -19.03 6.30 -15.29
CA ASP A 165 -19.40 7.11 -16.44
C ASP A 165 -18.63 6.67 -17.69
N PRO A 166 -19.32 6.44 -18.82
CA PRO A 166 -18.65 6.09 -20.06
C PRO A 166 -17.87 7.31 -20.60
N PHE A 167 -16.64 7.06 -21.04
CA PHE A 167 -15.83 8.06 -21.71
C PHE A 167 -15.51 7.62 -23.14
N PRO A 168 -15.44 8.56 -24.11
CA PRO A 168 -14.83 8.29 -25.40
C PRO A 168 -13.40 7.76 -25.19
N VAL A 169 -13.01 6.74 -25.97
CA VAL A 169 -11.71 6.06 -25.82
C VAL A 169 -10.56 7.06 -25.90
N GLU A 170 -10.68 8.06 -26.79
CA GLU A 170 -9.66 9.08 -27.05
C GLU A 170 -9.49 10.03 -25.85
N LYS A 171 -10.48 10.09 -24.98
CA LYS A 171 -10.51 11.03 -23.85
C LYS A 171 -10.35 10.37 -22.49
N ILE A 172 -10.29 9.05 -22.46
CA ILE A 172 -10.22 8.24 -21.22
C ILE A 172 -9.08 8.68 -20.29
N TRP A 173 -7.97 9.14 -20.86
CA TRP A 173 -6.77 9.53 -20.12
C TRP A 173 -6.74 11.02 -19.74
N THR A 174 -7.58 11.84 -20.33
CA THR A 174 -7.49 13.30 -20.21
C THR A 174 -8.67 13.94 -19.49
N GLU A 175 -9.89 13.43 -19.65
CA GLU A 175 -11.08 14.08 -19.08
C GLU A 175 -11.33 13.73 -17.61
N ASN A 176 -11.00 12.51 -17.17
CA ASN A 176 -11.11 12.12 -15.77
C ASN A 176 -10.04 11.11 -15.37
N PRO A 177 -8.80 11.55 -15.15
CA PRO A 177 -7.69 10.64 -14.84
C PRO A 177 -7.75 10.04 -13.44
N PHE A 178 -8.62 10.56 -12.53
CA PHE A 178 -8.67 10.17 -11.11
C PHE A 178 -10.00 9.55 -10.70
N LYS A 179 -10.47 8.57 -11.47
CA LYS A 179 -11.70 7.83 -11.17
C LYS A 179 -11.63 7.00 -9.87
N GLY A 180 -10.43 6.82 -9.32
CA GLY A 180 -10.22 6.13 -8.04
C GLY A 180 -10.51 6.97 -6.80
N ASN A 181 -10.85 8.24 -6.95
CA ASN A 181 -11.15 9.14 -5.84
C ASN A 181 -12.30 8.61 -4.96
N MET A 182 -12.29 9.03 -3.69
CA MET A 182 -13.42 8.82 -2.77
C MET A 182 -14.48 9.92 -2.96
N ASP A 183 -15.75 9.57 -2.85
CA ASP A 183 -16.83 10.54 -2.71
C ASP A 183 -16.79 11.17 -1.31
N CYS A 184 -16.23 12.37 -1.21
CA CYS A 184 -16.01 13.08 0.04
C CYS A 184 -17.33 13.60 0.67
N GLU A 185 -18.31 13.98 -0.14
CA GLU A 185 -19.64 14.39 0.36
C GLU A 185 -20.32 13.19 1.04
N ARG A 186 -20.29 12.03 0.37
CA ARG A 186 -20.85 10.80 0.94
C ARG A 186 -20.10 10.33 2.17
N LEU A 187 -18.77 10.53 2.24
CA LEU A 187 -17.97 10.23 3.43
C LEU A 187 -18.50 11.03 4.64
N GLU A 188 -18.70 12.34 4.50
CA GLU A 188 -19.23 13.16 5.60
C GLU A 188 -20.64 12.76 6.02
N GLU A 189 -21.50 12.43 5.07
CA GLU A 189 -22.85 11.92 5.35
C GLU A 189 -22.79 10.62 6.16
N VAL A 190 -21.99 9.65 5.73
CA VAL A 190 -21.81 8.36 6.42
C VAL A 190 -21.30 8.55 7.85
N ILE A 191 -20.34 9.48 8.05
CA ILE A 191 -19.85 9.77 9.41
C ILE A 191 -20.97 10.32 10.29
N LYS A 192 -21.82 11.21 9.77
CA LYS A 192 -22.96 11.79 10.50
C LYS A 192 -24.08 10.75 10.75
N GLU A 193 -24.36 9.89 9.77
CA GLU A 193 -25.39 8.85 9.86
C GLU A 193 -25.04 7.76 10.87
N HIS A 194 -23.80 7.28 10.85
CA HIS A 194 -23.36 6.18 11.69
C HIS A 194 -22.90 6.62 13.10
N GLY A 195 -22.38 7.84 13.22
CA GLY A 195 -21.67 8.34 14.39
C GLY A 195 -20.18 7.95 14.39
N VAL A 196 -19.35 8.90 14.80
CA VAL A 196 -17.88 8.78 14.81
C VAL A 196 -17.41 7.57 15.62
N GLU A 197 -18.13 7.24 16.71
CA GLU A 197 -17.82 6.12 17.59
C GLU A 197 -17.94 4.74 16.93
N LYS A 198 -18.67 4.65 15.81
CA LYS A 198 -18.83 3.41 15.04
C LYS A 198 -17.92 3.34 13.81
N ILE A 199 -17.11 4.38 13.58
CA ILE A 199 -16.13 4.41 12.49
C ILE A 199 -14.74 4.36 13.11
N PRO A 200 -14.07 3.20 13.06
CA PRO A 200 -12.74 3.07 13.66
C PRO A 200 -11.69 3.86 12.89
N PHE A 201 -11.77 3.86 11.57
CA PHE A 201 -10.89 4.57 10.64
C PHE A 201 -11.54 4.69 9.25
N VAL A 202 -10.95 5.50 8.38
CA VAL A 202 -11.28 5.58 6.95
C VAL A 202 -10.16 4.91 6.17
N LEU A 203 -10.50 4.10 5.17
CA LEU A 203 -9.53 3.42 4.30
C LEU A 203 -9.50 4.08 2.92
N LEU A 204 -8.31 4.34 2.39
CA LEU A 204 -8.12 4.85 1.03
C LEU A 204 -7.17 3.94 0.25
N THR A 205 -7.68 3.27 -0.76
CA THR A 205 -6.92 2.36 -1.64
C THR A 205 -6.29 3.12 -2.79
N ILE A 206 -4.96 3.09 -2.91
CA ILE A 206 -4.16 3.80 -3.92
C ILE A 206 -3.18 2.84 -4.64
N THR A 207 -3.37 2.57 -5.96
CA THR A 207 -4.56 2.93 -6.78
C THR A 207 -5.79 2.14 -6.36
N ASN A 208 -6.99 2.64 -6.68
CA ASN A 208 -8.24 1.94 -6.39
C ASN A 208 -8.38 0.69 -7.28
N ASN A 209 -8.05 -0.48 -6.73
CA ASN A 209 -8.04 -1.74 -7.48
C ASN A 209 -9.46 -2.15 -7.93
N THR A 210 -10.45 -2.02 -7.08
CA THR A 210 -11.85 -2.38 -7.36
C THR A 210 -12.45 -1.49 -8.45
N GLY A 211 -11.97 -0.24 -8.56
CA GLY A 211 -12.27 0.65 -9.68
C GLY A 211 -11.43 0.38 -10.94
N ALA A 212 -10.91 -0.84 -11.12
CA ALA A 212 -10.02 -1.22 -12.22
C ALA A 212 -8.63 -0.53 -12.19
N GLY A 213 -8.03 -0.39 -11.01
CA GLY A 213 -6.70 0.21 -10.84
C GLY A 213 -6.67 1.72 -11.06
N GLN A 214 -7.82 2.39 -10.89
CA GLN A 214 -7.93 3.84 -11.12
C GLN A 214 -7.15 4.64 -10.09
N PRO A 215 -6.38 5.66 -10.50
CA PRO A 215 -5.59 6.47 -9.59
C PRO A 215 -6.46 7.42 -8.74
N VAL A 216 -5.90 7.81 -7.61
CA VAL A 216 -6.45 8.79 -6.67
C VAL A 216 -5.61 10.06 -6.74
N SER A 217 -6.26 11.22 -6.86
CA SER A 217 -5.58 12.52 -6.90
C SER A 217 -5.04 12.91 -5.53
N LEU A 218 -3.96 13.68 -5.49
CA LEU A 218 -3.47 14.24 -4.23
C LEU A 218 -4.48 15.23 -3.63
N ALA A 219 -5.20 15.96 -4.45
CA ALA A 219 -6.29 16.83 -4.00
C ALA A 219 -7.37 16.04 -3.23
N ASN A 220 -7.77 14.87 -3.71
CA ASN A 220 -8.74 14.02 -2.99
C ASN A 220 -8.14 13.41 -1.71
N ILE A 221 -6.88 13.00 -1.72
CA ILE A 221 -6.18 12.56 -0.51
C ILE A 221 -6.21 13.65 0.58
N GLN A 222 -5.96 14.90 0.19
CA GLN A 222 -6.00 16.06 1.10
C GLN A 222 -7.41 16.29 1.64
N GLU A 223 -8.42 16.25 0.80
CA GLU A 223 -9.82 16.45 1.18
C GLU A 223 -10.30 15.35 2.14
N VAL A 224 -10.07 14.07 1.82
CA VAL A 224 -10.37 12.94 2.71
C VAL A 224 -9.66 13.09 4.05
N SER A 225 -8.38 13.47 4.04
CA SER A 225 -7.63 13.71 5.27
C SER A 225 -8.21 14.86 6.10
N ALA A 226 -8.62 15.96 5.46
CA ALA A 226 -9.25 17.08 6.15
C ALA A 226 -10.56 16.67 6.85
N ILE A 227 -11.39 15.86 6.18
CA ILE A 227 -12.58 15.28 6.79
C ILE A 227 -12.21 14.36 7.96
N CYS A 228 -11.25 13.47 7.77
CA CYS A 228 -10.79 12.60 8.85
C CYS A 228 -10.31 13.38 10.07
N ARG A 229 -9.51 14.44 9.88
CA ARG A 229 -9.03 15.31 10.99
C ARG A 229 -10.17 16.03 11.70
N LYS A 230 -11.18 16.51 10.96
CA LYS A 230 -12.37 17.16 11.53
C LYS A 230 -13.12 16.27 12.53
N TYR A 231 -13.09 14.95 12.31
CA TYR A 231 -13.80 13.97 13.13
C TYR A 231 -12.89 13.07 13.99
N ASP A 232 -11.60 13.40 14.12
CA ASP A 232 -10.60 12.59 14.84
C ASP A 232 -10.58 11.10 14.38
N LEU A 233 -10.73 10.87 13.08
CA LEU A 233 -10.66 9.56 12.47
C LEU A 233 -9.28 9.32 11.84
N PRO A 234 -8.60 8.20 12.14
CA PRO A 234 -7.39 7.83 11.42
C PRO A 234 -7.67 7.56 9.94
N LEU A 235 -6.80 8.06 9.06
CA LEU A 235 -6.78 7.72 7.64
C LEU A 235 -5.74 6.63 7.39
N ILE A 236 -6.17 5.48 6.89
CA ILE A 236 -5.31 4.35 6.57
C ILE A 236 -5.24 4.19 5.06
N PHE A 237 -4.02 4.00 4.51
CA PHE A 237 -3.85 3.68 3.10
C PHE A 237 -3.73 2.17 2.88
N ASP A 238 -4.41 1.64 1.89
CA ASP A 238 -3.96 0.47 1.15
C ASP A 238 -3.04 0.98 0.04
N ALA A 239 -1.73 0.85 0.26
CA ALA A 239 -0.70 1.51 -0.53
C ALA A 239 -0.01 0.59 -1.55
N CYS A 240 -0.68 -0.48 -1.97
CA CYS A 240 -0.08 -1.52 -2.81
C CYS A 240 0.50 -1.00 -4.13
N ARG A 241 -0.07 0.08 -4.70
CA ARG A 241 0.37 0.71 -5.96
C ARG A 241 0.53 2.22 -5.81
N CYS A 242 1.07 2.64 -4.66
CA CYS A 242 1.25 4.05 -4.34
C CYS A 242 2.25 4.75 -5.27
N VAL A 243 3.26 4.04 -5.77
CA VAL A 243 4.29 4.60 -6.66
C VAL A 243 3.74 4.81 -8.07
N GLU A 244 2.96 3.86 -8.58
CA GLU A 244 2.20 4.05 -9.82
C GLU A 244 1.21 5.22 -9.68
N ASN A 245 0.51 5.30 -8.55
CA ASN A 245 -0.39 6.42 -8.24
C ASN A 245 0.33 7.77 -8.27
N ALA A 246 1.53 7.86 -7.68
CA ALA A 246 2.35 9.07 -7.70
C ALA A 246 2.75 9.48 -9.13
N ARG A 247 2.96 8.52 -10.03
CA ARG A 247 3.23 8.83 -11.44
C ARG A 247 2.00 9.43 -12.13
N PHE A 248 0.78 8.99 -11.82
CA PHE A 248 -0.44 9.61 -12.35
C PHE A 248 -0.63 11.02 -11.80
N ILE A 249 -0.36 11.25 -10.51
CA ILE A 249 -0.36 12.60 -9.92
C ILE A 249 0.64 13.50 -10.65
N GLN A 250 1.88 13.03 -10.88
CA GLN A 250 2.89 13.78 -11.63
C GLN A 250 2.42 14.13 -13.04
N GLU A 251 1.69 13.25 -13.69
CA GLU A 251 1.26 13.46 -15.08
C GLU A 251 0.06 14.40 -15.21
N PHE A 252 -0.90 14.33 -14.30
CA PHE A 252 -2.21 14.95 -14.46
C PHE A 252 -2.53 16.07 -13.48
N GLU A 253 -1.81 16.22 -12.37
CA GLU A 253 -2.01 17.34 -11.45
C GLU A 253 -0.94 18.41 -11.65
N GLU A 254 -1.36 19.59 -12.14
CA GLU A 254 -0.48 20.73 -12.54
C GLU A 254 0.58 21.09 -11.49
N PRO A 255 0.28 21.22 -10.19
CA PRO A 255 1.28 21.61 -9.20
C PRO A 255 2.44 20.63 -9.06
N TYR A 256 2.27 19.35 -9.48
CA TYR A 256 3.21 18.27 -9.21
C TYR A 256 3.96 17.78 -10.44
N LYS A 257 3.71 18.33 -11.63
CA LYS A 257 4.34 17.89 -12.89
C LYS A 257 5.87 17.94 -12.89
N THR A 258 6.45 18.86 -12.13
CA THR A 258 7.91 19.04 -12.01
C THR A 258 8.51 18.33 -10.79
N TRP A 259 7.69 17.72 -9.94
CA TRP A 259 8.18 17.04 -8.75
C TRP A 259 8.70 15.64 -9.08
N SER A 260 9.70 15.18 -8.31
CA SER A 260 10.15 13.79 -8.38
C SER A 260 9.10 12.85 -7.80
N ILE A 261 9.11 11.59 -8.24
CA ILE A 261 8.21 10.55 -7.71
C ILE A 261 8.36 10.39 -6.19
N PRO A 262 9.58 10.31 -5.62
CA PRO A 262 9.76 10.25 -4.18
C PRO A 262 9.11 11.42 -3.45
N ARG A 263 9.26 12.64 -3.96
CA ARG A 263 8.66 13.83 -3.34
C ARG A 263 7.13 13.79 -3.35
N ILE A 264 6.51 13.30 -4.42
CA ILE A 264 5.05 13.15 -4.50
C ILE A 264 4.57 12.09 -3.51
N LEU A 265 5.29 10.95 -3.42
CA LEU A 265 4.97 9.90 -2.45
C LEU A 265 4.96 10.43 -1.02
N GLN A 266 6.02 11.11 -0.62
CA GLN A 266 6.08 11.69 0.72
C GLN A 266 4.99 12.71 0.97
N GLU A 267 4.65 13.52 -0.03
CA GLU A 267 3.51 14.42 0.09
C GLU A 267 2.22 13.64 0.34
N CYS A 268 1.95 12.56 -0.41
CA CYS A 268 0.80 11.68 -0.16
C CYS A 268 0.81 11.11 1.26
N PHE A 269 1.94 10.55 1.68
CA PHE A 269 2.05 9.89 2.98
C PHE A 269 1.98 10.85 4.18
N LYS A 270 2.17 12.17 4.02
CA LYS A 270 1.91 13.15 5.10
C LYS A 270 0.48 13.07 5.63
N TYR A 271 -0.47 12.68 4.82
CA TYR A 271 -1.88 12.63 5.16
C TYR A 271 -2.32 11.29 5.77
N ALA A 272 -1.52 10.24 5.66
CA ALA A 272 -1.82 8.92 6.23
C ALA A 272 -1.41 8.82 7.71
N ASP A 273 -2.21 8.12 8.52
CA ASP A 273 -1.89 7.74 9.90
C ASP A 273 -1.30 6.33 9.99
N ALA A 274 -1.70 5.46 9.08
CA ALA A 274 -1.21 4.10 8.95
C ALA A 274 -1.31 3.65 7.49
N PHE A 275 -0.66 2.55 7.14
CA PHE A 275 -0.83 1.92 5.84
C PHE A 275 -0.56 0.42 5.87
N THR A 276 -1.19 -0.30 4.95
CA THR A 276 -0.81 -1.64 4.53
C THR A 276 -0.26 -1.59 3.12
N MET A 277 0.71 -2.45 2.80
CA MET A 277 1.27 -2.53 1.46
C MET A 277 1.65 -3.97 1.12
N SER A 278 1.26 -4.43 -0.04
CA SER A 278 1.83 -5.64 -0.65
C SER A 278 3.01 -5.24 -1.53
N LEU A 279 4.20 -5.67 -1.17
CA LEU A 279 5.41 -5.45 -1.98
C LEU A 279 5.42 -6.29 -3.26
N LYS A 280 4.50 -7.23 -3.39
CA LYS A 280 4.32 -8.05 -4.60
C LYS A 280 3.84 -7.25 -5.83
N LYS A 281 3.60 -5.96 -5.70
CA LYS A 281 3.24 -5.00 -6.76
C LYS A 281 4.37 -3.99 -6.93
N ASP A 282 4.26 -2.82 -6.30
CA ASP A 282 5.29 -1.76 -6.39
C ASP A 282 6.64 -2.14 -5.76
N GLY A 283 6.70 -3.11 -4.87
CA GLY A 283 7.98 -3.64 -4.37
C GLY A 283 8.73 -4.52 -5.37
N LEU A 284 8.15 -4.87 -6.52
CA LEU A 284 8.74 -5.67 -7.59
C LEU A 284 9.29 -7.04 -7.13
N VAL A 285 8.66 -7.65 -6.12
CA VAL A 285 9.10 -8.91 -5.52
C VAL A 285 8.01 -10.00 -5.58
N ASN A 286 8.42 -11.26 -5.39
CA ASN A 286 7.50 -12.39 -5.37
C ASN A 286 6.83 -12.59 -4.00
N ILE A 287 7.42 -12.06 -2.93
CA ILE A 287 6.93 -12.13 -1.55
C ILE A 287 7.29 -10.84 -0.82
N GLY A 288 6.44 -10.42 0.12
CA GLY A 288 6.69 -9.24 0.95
C GLY A 288 5.45 -8.38 1.16
N GLY A 289 5.36 -7.77 2.31
CA GLY A 289 4.33 -6.83 2.69
C GLY A 289 4.72 -6.00 3.91
N ILE A 290 4.00 -4.93 4.15
CA ILE A 290 4.23 -3.99 5.24
C ILE A 290 2.89 -3.65 5.88
N LEU A 291 2.89 -3.57 7.22
CA LEU A 291 1.95 -2.79 8.01
C LEU A 291 2.75 -1.75 8.79
N ALA A 292 2.39 -0.50 8.67
CA ALA A 292 3.03 0.57 9.44
C ALA A 292 2.04 1.64 9.87
N PHE A 293 2.36 2.34 10.95
CA PHE A 293 1.60 3.49 11.42
C PHE A 293 2.53 4.53 12.05
N ARG A 294 2.08 5.78 12.08
CA ARG A 294 2.87 6.88 12.66
C ARG A 294 3.09 6.67 14.14
N ASP A 295 4.36 6.74 14.56
CA ASP A 295 4.71 6.75 15.98
C ASP A 295 4.04 7.96 16.66
N ARG A 296 3.30 7.69 17.75
CA ARG A 296 2.50 8.70 18.49
C ARG A 296 1.45 9.45 17.64
N GLY A 297 1.14 8.99 16.43
CA GLY A 297 0.10 9.53 15.57
C GLY A 297 -1.33 9.23 16.06
N LEU A 298 -2.33 9.70 15.31
CA LEU A 298 -3.75 9.53 15.68
C LEU A 298 -4.16 8.05 15.78
N PHE A 299 -3.68 7.20 14.86
CA PHE A 299 -3.91 5.75 14.93
C PHE A 299 -3.36 5.15 16.23
N SER A 300 -2.11 5.43 16.56
CA SER A 300 -1.48 4.94 17.78
C SER A 300 -2.22 5.42 19.03
N LYS A 301 -2.57 6.72 19.11
CA LYS A 301 -3.32 7.29 20.24
C LYS A 301 -4.71 6.68 20.39
N LYS A 302 -5.44 6.51 19.28
CA LYS A 302 -6.82 6.00 19.29
C LYS A 302 -6.89 4.55 19.76
N PHE A 303 -5.93 3.70 19.37
CA PHE A 303 -6.00 2.26 19.62
C PHE A 303 -5.09 1.74 20.75
N SER A 304 -4.20 2.57 21.30
CA SER A 304 -3.44 2.24 22.51
C SER A 304 -4.26 2.50 23.79
N SER A 305 -3.82 1.91 24.88
CA SER A 305 -4.31 2.16 26.23
C SER A 305 -3.12 2.45 27.16
N GLU A 306 -3.39 2.92 28.38
CA GLU A 306 -2.35 3.09 29.42
C GLU A 306 -1.56 1.81 29.70
N LYS A 307 -2.23 0.66 29.58
CA LYS A 307 -1.65 -0.65 29.87
C LYS A 307 -0.87 -1.25 28.71
N MET A 308 -1.24 -0.93 27.45
CA MET A 308 -0.64 -1.57 26.29
C MET A 308 -0.74 -0.72 25.01
N GLN A 309 0.38 -0.55 24.35
CA GLN A 309 0.45 0.12 23.07
C GLN A 309 -0.07 -0.78 21.93
N ILE A 310 -0.70 -0.17 20.93
CA ILE A 310 -1.22 -0.92 19.77
C ILE A 310 -0.10 -1.65 19.03
N GLY A 311 1.08 -1.06 18.92
CA GLY A 311 2.24 -1.69 18.27
C GLY A 311 2.67 -2.97 18.96
N THR A 312 2.68 -3.01 20.29
CA THR A 312 2.97 -4.23 21.05
C THR A 312 1.95 -5.33 20.76
N ARG A 313 0.65 -4.99 20.70
CA ARG A 313 -0.39 -5.95 20.35
C ARG A 313 -0.26 -6.51 18.94
N ILE A 314 0.09 -5.66 17.98
CA ILE A 314 0.34 -6.09 16.60
C ILE A 314 1.56 -7.00 16.56
N LYS A 315 2.65 -6.66 17.27
CA LYS A 315 3.87 -7.48 17.35
C LYS A 315 3.58 -8.88 17.96
N GLU A 316 2.84 -8.94 19.05
CA GLU A 316 2.43 -10.21 19.66
C GLU A 316 1.64 -11.08 18.66
N GLN A 317 0.69 -10.47 17.96
CA GLN A 317 -0.10 -11.17 16.94
C GLN A 317 0.77 -11.60 15.74
N GLN A 318 1.73 -10.77 15.34
CA GLN A 318 2.68 -11.09 14.25
C GLN A 318 3.56 -12.28 14.62
N ILE A 319 4.12 -12.31 15.84
CA ILE A 319 4.96 -13.42 16.31
C ILE A 319 4.21 -14.75 16.24
N LEU A 320 2.94 -14.74 16.64
CA LEU A 320 2.11 -15.94 16.60
C LEU A 320 1.79 -16.43 15.18
N GLN A 321 1.67 -15.52 14.21
CA GLN A 321 1.17 -15.86 12.87
C GLN A 321 2.27 -15.95 11.82
N TYR A 322 3.28 -15.08 11.88
CA TYR A 322 4.23 -14.87 10.79
C TYR A 322 5.69 -14.87 11.25
N GLY A 323 5.96 -14.78 12.53
CA GLY A 323 7.29 -14.74 13.11
C GLY A 323 7.71 -13.35 13.61
N ASN A 324 8.98 -13.19 13.96
CA ASN A 324 9.51 -11.97 14.60
C ASN A 324 9.44 -10.77 13.65
N ASP A 325 9.39 -9.57 14.22
CA ASP A 325 9.39 -8.28 13.52
C ASP A 325 10.65 -8.03 12.67
N SER A 326 11.75 -8.71 12.97
CA SER A 326 12.99 -8.59 12.20
C SER A 326 12.94 -9.21 10.79
N TYR A 327 12.00 -10.12 10.53
CA TYR A 327 11.89 -10.81 9.24
C TYR A 327 10.43 -11.05 8.78
N GLY A 328 9.46 -11.06 9.71
CA GLY A 328 8.03 -11.19 9.38
C GLY A 328 7.66 -12.43 8.57
N GLY A 329 8.35 -13.56 8.76
CA GLY A 329 8.15 -14.80 8.02
C GLY A 329 8.86 -14.85 6.65
N LEU A 330 9.71 -13.87 6.34
CA LEU A 330 10.55 -13.84 5.14
C LEU A 330 11.96 -14.33 5.43
N SER A 331 12.66 -14.80 4.42
CA SER A 331 14.12 -14.99 4.52
C SER A 331 14.83 -13.63 4.50
N GLY A 332 16.01 -13.53 5.07
CA GLY A 332 16.84 -12.32 5.00
C GLY A 332 17.15 -11.91 3.56
N ARG A 333 17.29 -12.88 2.67
CA ARG A 333 17.45 -12.71 1.23
C ARG A 333 16.23 -12.02 0.59
N ASP A 334 15.02 -12.43 0.94
CA ASP A 334 13.79 -11.79 0.45
C ASP A 334 13.67 -10.35 0.96
N VAL A 335 14.03 -10.10 2.23
CA VAL A 335 14.02 -8.75 2.81
C VAL A 335 15.01 -7.82 2.08
N MET A 336 16.23 -8.33 1.77
CA MET A 336 17.20 -7.59 0.98
C MET A 336 16.68 -7.27 -0.43
N CYS A 337 16.02 -8.23 -1.07
CA CYS A 337 15.40 -8.05 -2.38
C CYS A 337 14.27 -7.00 -2.34
N CYS A 338 13.46 -7.00 -1.28
CA CYS A 338 12.44 -5.97 -1.06
C CYS A 338 13.05 -4.56 -0.98
N ALA A 339 14.16 -4.40 -0.27
CA ALA A 339 14.85 -3.11 -0.14
C ALA A 339 15.28 -2.56 -1.51
N VAL A 340 15.86 -3.41 -2.36
CA VAL A 340 16.20 -3.01 -3.75
C VAL A 340 14.95 -2.63 -4.53
N GLY A 341 13.89 -3.43 -4.45
CA GLY A 341 12.65 -3.19 -5.20
C GLY A 341 12.02 -1.83 -4.89
N MET A 342 12.06 -1.39 -3.63
CA MET A 342 11.56 -0.09 -3.20
C MET A 342 12.33 1.08 -3.83
N PHE A 343 13.63 0.94 -4.12
CA PHE A 343 14.38 1.94 -4.87
C PHE A 343 14.15 1.84 -6.38
N GLU A 344 14.10 0.62 -6.92
CA GLU A 344 13.93 0.40 -8.35
C GLU A 344 12.59 0.92 -8.90
N VAL A 345 11.50 0.73 -8.15
CA VAL A 345 10.16 1.18 -8.58
C VAL A 345 10.03 2.70 -8.70
N GLN A 346 10.84 3.46 -7.97
CA GLN A 346 10.82 4.93 -8.00
C GLN A 346 11.45 5.51 -9.29
N LYS A 347 12.12 4.70 -10.10
CA LYS A 347 12.76 5.13 -11.34
C LYS A 347 11.70 5.57 -12.36
N LEU A 348 11.71 6.85 -12.73
CA LEU A 348 10.75 7.42 -13.69
C LEU A 348 10.76 6.69 -15.04
N THR A 349 11.92 6.22 -15.48
CA THR A 349 12.06 5.44 -16.73
C THR A 349 11.31 4.12 -16.66
N TYR A 350 11.35 3.44 -15.50
CA TYR A 350 10.60 2.21 -15.25
C TYR A 350 9.09 2.50 -15.27
N LEU A 351 8.63 3.47 -14.48
CA LEU A 351 7.20 3.81 -14.37
C LEU A 351 6.58 4.24 -15.70
N LYS A 352 7.28 5.11 -16.46
CA LYS A 352 6.82 5.49 -17.80
C LYS A 352 6.66 4.26 -18.69
N ARG A 353 7.68 3.41 -18.76
CA ARG A 353 7.66 2.23 -19.62
C ARG A 353 6.51 1.29 -19.25
N ARG A 354 6.32 1.03 -17.95
CA ARG A 354 5.25 0.17 -17.44
C ARG A 354 3.87 0.72 -17.80
N ILE A 355 3.59 1.97 -17.54
CA ILE A 355 2.30 2.61 -17.83
C ILE A 355 2.07 2.68 -19.33
N ASP A 356 3.07 3.04 -20.12
CA ASP A 356 2.95 3.12 -21.58
C ASP A 356 2.70 1.76 -22.23
N GLN A 357 3.27 0.67 -21.69
CA GLN A 357 2.97 -0.69 -22.14
C GLN A 357 1.49 -1.03 -21.93
N VAL A 358 0.94 -0.74 -20.76
CA VAL A 358 -0.48 -0.98 -20.46
C VAL A 358 -1.38 -0.13 -21.37
N ARG A 359 -1.04 1.14 -21.55
CA ARG A 359 -1.79 2.06 -22.45
C ARG A 359 -1.82 1.55 -23.89
N ARG A 360 -0.68 1.12 -24.42
CA ARG A 360 -0.60 0.54 -25.77
C ARG A 360 -1.45 -0.72 -25.88
N LEU A 361 -1.33 -1.63 -24.91
CA LEU A 361 -2.13 -2.86 -24.90
C LEU A 361 -3.63 -2.54 -24.91
N ILE A 362 -4.08 -1.62 -24.05
CA ILE A 362 -5.49 -1.22 -24.00
C ILE A 362 -5.92 -0.56 -25.31
N HIS A 363 -5.10 0.35 -25.84
CA HIS A 363 -5.39 1.00 -27.12
C HIS A 363 -5.54 -0.04 -28.24
N ASP A 364 -4.61 -0.97 -28.34
CA ASP A 364 -4.61 -1.99 -29.38
C ASP A 364 -5.80 -2.96 -29.20
N VAL A 365 -6.08 -3.41 -27.97
CA VAL A 365 -7.23 -4.27 -27.69
C VAL A 365 -8.53 -3.55 -28.01
N VAL A 366 -8.70 -2.31 -27.58
CA VAL A 366 -9.89 -1.51 -27.85
C VAL A 366 -10.03 -1.24 -29.35
N TYR A 367 -8.95 -0.86 -30.04
CA TYR A 367 -8.97 -0.57 -31.46
C TYR A 367 -9.31 -1.80 -32.30
N TYR A 368 -8.64 -2.93 -32.03
CA TYR A 368 -8.84 -4.16 -32.83
C TYR A 368 -10.08 -4.95 -32.44
N VAL A 369 -10.40 -5.04 -31.15
CA VAL A 369 -11.55 -5.83 -30.68
C VAL A 369 -12.87 -5.07 -30.84
N MET A 370 -12.86 -3.75 -30.66
CA MET A 370 -14.08 -2.94 -30.83
C MET A 370 -14.40 -2.63 -32.27
N GLY A 371 -13.42 -2.57 -33.16
CA GLY A 371 -13.64 -2.53 -34.61
C GLY A 371 -14.44 -3.74 -35.12
N TRP A 372 -14.50 -4.83 -34.33
CA TRP A 372 -15.30 -6.05 -34.62
C TRP A 372 -16.57 -6.15 -33.76
N GLY A 373 -17.03 -5.06 -33.13
CA GLY A 373 -18.33 -5.02 -32.47
C GLY A 373 -18.42 -5.62 -31.07
N CYS A 374 -17.28 -5.79 -30.38
CA CYS A 374 -17.27 -6.39 -29.04
C CYS A 374 -17.59 -5.36 -27.94
N LYS A 375 -18.88 -5.14 -27.66
CA LYS A 375 -19.37 -4.31 -26.55
C LYS A 375 -18.94 -4.77 -25.14
N GLN A 376 -18.44 -6.00 -25.00
CA GLN A 376 -18.09 -6.59 -23.71
C GLN A 376 -16.79 -6.04 -23.09
N VAL A 377 -15.81 -5.62 -23.90
CA VAL A 377 -14.57 -5.02 -23.38
C VAL A 377 -14.82 -3.62 -22.81
N LEU A 378 -15.74 -2.86 -23.37
CA LEU A 378 -16.18 -1.59 -22.81
C LEU A 378 -16.94 -1.77 -21.47
N ARG A 379 -17.67 -2.86 -21.32
CA ARG A 379 -18.42 -3.16 -20.09
C ARG A 379 -17.48 -3.42 -18.90
N ALA A 380 -16.34 -4.06 -19.11
CA ALA A 380 -15.31 -4.22 -18.08
C ALA A 380 -14.72 -2.87 -17.63
N HIS A 381 -14.71 -1.86 -18.50
CA HIS A 381 -14.29 -0.50 -18.19
C HIS A 381 -15.45 0.37 -17.68
N THR A 382 -16.69 0.00 -17.91
CA THR A 382 -17.89 0.74 -17.51
C THR A 382 -18.57 0.20 -16.25
N GLY A 383 -17.96 -0.82 -15.58
CA GLY A 383 -18.47 -1.31 -14.29
C GLY A 383 -19.74 -2.16 -14.36
N GLU A 384 -20.14 -2.63 -15.55
CA GLU A 384 -21.20 -3.65 -15.61
C GLU A 384 -20.63 -4.99 -15.14
N ASN A 385 -21.26 -5.56 -14.11
CA ASN A 385 -20.90 -6.80 -13.44
C ASN A 385 -20.62 -7.92 -14.43
N ILE A 386 -19.40 -8.47 -14.41
CA ILE A 386 -19.02 -9.67 -15.19
C ILE A 386 -19.57 -10.95 -14.54
N TYR A 387 -20.21 -10.84 -13.37
CA TYR A 387 -20.83 -11.93 -12.62
C TYR A 387 -22.35 -11.71 -12.55
N GLY A 388 -23.02 -11.98 -13.67
CA GLY A 388 -24.45 -12.24 -13.70
C GLY A 388 -24.71 -13.72 -13.54
#